data_1a118e3b36d1c9a021b6f4d5fa30b7d6
#
_entry.id   1a118e3b36d1c9a021b6f4d5fa30b7d6
#
_cell.length_a   1.000
_cell.length_b   1.000
_cell.length_c   1.000
_cell.angle_alpha   90.00
_cell.angle_beta   90.00
_cell.angle_gamma   90.00
#
_symmetry.space_group_name_H-M   'P 1'
#
loop_
_entity.id
_entity.type
_entity.pdbx_description
1 polymer ?
#
loop_
_entity_poly.entity_id
_entity_poly.type
_entity_poly.pdbx_seq_one_letter_code
_entity_poly.pdbx_strand_id
1 'polypeptide(L)'
;MNHELKITRERMVELLNEDLAREFQAIIAYTVYSQTLKGAAFSDIARELAVHAGEELSHAMQITRQIDYLNGTPVTVPLAVKMSEKAEDMLRFDLENERVTILNYRERIRQAEAMGEFGLSEVLRKIIAQEQEHLTDLAGALGIENPTIE
;
A
#
# COMPACT_ATOMS: atom_id res chain seq x y z
N MET A 1 16.43 -7.71 22.78
CA MET A 1 16.43 -7.05 21.47
C MET A 1 16.11 -8.08 20.39
N ASN A 2 15.15 -7.77 19.57
CA ASN A 2 14.72 -8.71 18.53
C ASN A 2 15.72 -8.67 17.37
N HIS A 3 16.53 -9.72 17.21
CA HIS A 3 17.53 -9.81 16.14
C HIS A 3 16.94 -9.76 14.73
N GLU A 4 15.67 -10.16 14.59
CA GLU A 4 14.95 -10.15 13.32
C GLU A 4 14.74 -8.74 12.74
N LEU A 5 14.79 -7.71 13.60
CA LEU A 5 14.63 -6.33 13.14
C LEU A 5 15.94 -5.76 12.56
N LYS A 6 17.08 -6.36 12.86
CA LYS A 6 18.37 -5.89 12.32
C LYS A 6 18.62 -6.51 10.96
N ILE A 7 18.47 -5.71 9.93
CA ILE A 7 18.71 -6.13 8.56
C ILE A 7 19.77 -5.25 7.91
N THR A 8 20.33 -5.74 6.82
CA THR A 8 21.31 -4.98 6.05
C THR A 8 20.61 -3.95 5.16
N ARG A 9 21.38 -2.96 4.70
CA ARG A 9 20.90 -1.99 3.70
C ARG A 9 20.39 -2.71 2.45
N GLU A 10 21.12 -3.72 2.00
CA GLU A 10 20.75 -4.51 0.81
C GLU A 10 19.43 -5.24 1.02
N ARG A 11 19.21 -5.80 2.20
CA ARG A 11 17.94 -6.47 2.53
C ARG A 11 16.80 -5.46 2.61
N MET A 12 17.04 -4.28 3.16
CA MET A 12 16.02 -3.22 3.19
C MET A 12 15.62 -2.82 1.76
N VAL A 13 16.57 -2.70 0.84
CA VAL A 13 16.27 -2.40 -0.57
C VAL A 13 15.37 -3.49 -1.18
N GLU A 14 15.67 -4.78 -0.94
CA GLU A 14 14.83 -5.87 -1.43
C GLU A 14 13.39 -5.75 -0.90
N LEU A 15 13.25 -5.49 0.40
CA LEU A 15 11.94 -5.36 1.04
C LEU A 15 11.17 -4.13 0.55
N LEU A 16 11.84 -3.00 0.40
CA LEU A 16 11.22 -1.80 -0.17
C LEU A 16 10.79 -2.01 -1.61
N ASN A 17 11.53 -2.82 -2.38
CA ASN A 17 11.12 -3.17 -3.73
C ASN A 17 9.87 -4.05 -3.75
N GLU A 18 9.69 -4.94 -2.78
CA GLU A 18 8.45 -5.68 -2.62
C GLU A 18 7.29 -4.71 -2.32
N ASP A 19 7.52 -3.76 -1.42
CA ASP A 19 6.53 -2.73 -1.09
C ASP A 19 6.20 -1.86 -2.32
N LEU A 20 7.21 -1.48 -3.10
CA LEU A 20 7.04 -0.68 -4.32
C LEU A 20 6.19 -1.41 -5.37
N ALA A 21 6.46 -2.70 -5.58
CA ALA A 21 5.67 -3.51 -6.52
C ALA A 21 4.19 -3.56 -6.10
N ARG A 22 3.91 -3.57 -4.80
CA ARG A 22 2.55 -3.51 -4.26
C ARG A 22 1.93 -2.12 -4.45
N GLU A 23 2.69 -1.05 -4.31
CA GLU A 23 2.20 0.31 -4.60
C GLU A 23 1.82 0.44 -6.09
N PHE A 24 2.62 -0.09 -6.99
CA PHE A 24 2.28 -0.11 -8.41
C PHE A 24 1.00 -0.92 -8.67
N GLN A 25 0.85 -2.08 -8.02
CA GLN A 25 -0.37 -2.87 -8.06
C GLN A 25 -1.57 -2.04 -7.62
N ALA A 26 -1.45 -1.31 -6.52
CA ALA A 26 -2.52 -0.49 -5.97
C ALA A 26 -2.90 0.65 -6.93
N ILE A 27 -1.93 1.30 -7.55
CA ILE A 27 -2.19 2.36 -8.55
C ILE A 27 -3.06 1.81 -9.68
N ILE A 28 -2.70 0.66 -10.22
CA ILE A 28 -3.43 0.03 -11.31
C ILE A 28 -4.82 -0.41 -10.85
N ALA A 29 -4.91 -1.11 -9.71
CA ALA A 29 -6.16 -1.59 -9.16
C ALA A 29 -7.15 -0.44 -8.91
N TYR A 30 -6.74 0.60 -8.21
CA TYR A 30 -7.59 1.74 -7.92
C TYR A 30 -8.01 2.49 -9.19
N THR A 31 -7.08 2.65 -10.13
CA THR A 31 -7.39 3.28 -11.42
C THR A 31 -8.47 2.50 -12.17
N VAL A 32 -8.27 1.20 -12.35
CA VAL A 32 -9.18 0.34 -13.11
C VAL A 32 -10.51 0.18 -12.40
N TYR A 33 -10.49 -0.13 -11.11
CA TYR A 33 -11.72 -0.34 -10.34
C TYR A 33 -12.56 0.94 -10.27
N SER A 34 -11.94 2.11 -10.10
CA SER A 34 -12.67 3.39 -10.06
C SER A 34 -13.52 3.63 -11.30
N GLN A 35 -13.09 3.11 -12.44
CA GLN A 35 -13.77 3.31 -13.72
C GLN A 35 -14.67 2.14 -14.14
N THR A 36 -14.57 1.01 -13.45
CA THR A 36 -15.32 -0.20 -13.84
C THR A 36 -16.34 -0.66 -12.81
N LEU A 37 -16.33 -0.13 -11.59
CA LEU A 37 -17.36 -0.43 -10.59
C LEU A 37 -18.76 -0.10 -11.13
N LYS A 38 -19.71 -1.02 -10.97
CA LYS A 38 -21.09 -0.86 -11.40
C LYS A 38 -22.01 -0.81 -10.19
N GLY A 39 -23.10 -0.08 -10.35
CA GLY A 39 -24.15 0.03 -9.34
C GLY A 39 -24.15 1.38 -8.64
N ALA A 40 -25.35 1.94 -8.47
CA ALA A 40 -25.55 3.26 -7.86
C ALA A 40 -25.02 3.33 -6.41
N ALA A 41 -25.09 2.21 -5.68
CA ALA A 41 -24.61 2.14 -4.30
C ALA A 41 -23.09 2.35 -4.17
N PHE A 42 -22.34 2.19 -5.27
CA PHE A 42 -20.87 2.26 -5.26
C PHE A 42 -20.33 3.53 -5.92
N SER A 43 -21.19 4.49 -6.29
CA SER A 43 -20.75 5.71 -6.97
C SER A 43 -19.76 6.54 -6.13
N ASP A 44 -20.03 6.67 -4.84
CA ASP A 44 -19.17 7.47 -3.96
C ASP A 44 -17.81 6.82 -3.76
N ILE A 45 -17.79 5.51 -3.51
CA ILE A 45 -16.51 4.82 -3.34
C ILE A 45 -15.69 4.81 -4.63
N ALA A 46 -16.34 4.70 -5.79
CA ALA A 46 -15.64 4.77 -7.08
C ALA A 46 -14.85 6.07 -7.21
N ARG A 47 -15.44 7.20 -6.80
CA ARG A 47 -14.74 8.49 -6.78
C ARG A 47 -13.57 8.49 -5.82
N GLU A 48 -13.74 7.91 -4.62
CA GLU A 48 -12.66 7.79 -3.65
C GLU A 48 -11.51 6.91 -4.16
N LEU A 49 -11.81 5.83 -4.89
CA LEU A 49 -10.78 4.97 -5.47
C LEU A 49 -9.90 5.74 -6.47
N ALA A 50 -10.49 6.66 -7.23
CA ALA A 50 -9.72 7.50 -8.14
C ALA A 50 -8.76 8.42 -7.38
N VAL A 51 -9.19 8.96 -6.23
CA VAL A 51 -8.33 9.74 -5.34
C VAL A 51 -7.23 8.87 -4.76
N HIS A 52 -7.58 7.66 -4.29
CA HIS A 52 -6.60 6.68 -3.76
C HIS A 52 -5.51 6.38 -4.80
N ALA A 53 -5.86 6.24 -6.09
CA ALA A 53 -4.88 5.98 -7.14
C ALA A 53 -3.77 7.06 -7.18
N GLY A 54 -4.15 8.32 -7.05
CA GLY A 54 -3.20 9.44 -6.99
C GLY A 54 -2.34 9.41 -5.75
N GLU A 55 -2.92 9.04 -4.61
CA GLU A 55 -2.19 8.92 -3.35
C GLU A 55 -1.17 7.78 -3.40
N GLU A 56 -1.55 6.63 -3.98
CA GLU A 56 -0.63 5.51 -4.18
C GLU A 56 0.52 5.87 -5.13
N LEU A 57 0.28 6.70 -6.13
CA LEU A 57 1.36 7.21 -6.99
C LEU A 57 2.36 8.03 -6.17
N SER A 58 1.88 8.88 -5.28
CA SER A 58 2.75 9.64 -4.37
C SER A 58 3.57 8.71 -3.48
N HIS A 59 2.95 7.65 -2.93
CA HIS A 59 3.66 6.64 -2.13
C HIS A 59 4.76 5.97 -2.95
N ALA A 60 4.45 5.56 -4.18
CA ALA A 60 5.43 4.92 -5.07
C ALA A 60 6.63 5.83 -5.32
N MET A 61 6.42 7.11 -5.55
CA MET A 61 7.50 8.08 -5.73
C MET A 61 8.37 8.20 -4.48
N GLN A 62 7.75 8.26 -3.31
CA GLN A 62 8.47 8.38 -2.04
C GLN A 62 9.32 7.15 -1.75
N ILE A 63 8.77 5.94 -1.97
CA ILE A 63 9.51 4.69 -1.77
C ILE A 63 10.65 4.58 -2.78
N THR A 64 10.40 4.91 -4.04
CA THR A 64 11.43 4.92 -5.08
C THR A 64 12.60 5.81 -4.68
N ARG A 65 12.31 7.00 -4.14
CA ARG A 65 13.35 7.91 -3.67
C ARG A 65 14.16 7.31 -2.52
N GLN A 66 13.51 6.61 -1.60
CA GLN A 66 14.21 5.97 -0.48
C GLN A 66 15.10 4.81 -0.94
N ILE A 67 14.64 4.04 -1.94
CA ILE A 67 15.46 2.99 -2.53
C ILE A 67 16.72 3.59 -3.17
N ASP A 68 16.56 4.66 -3.92
CA ASP A 68 17.69 5.37 -4.53
C ASP A 68 18.64 5.93 -3.48
N TYR A 69 18.12 6.52 -2.41
CA TYR A 69 18.92 7.01 -1.27
C TYR A 69 19.78 5.90 -0.67
N LEU A 70 19.24 4.67 -0.61
CA LEU A 70 19.94 3.50 -0.09
C LEU A 70 20.87 2.86 -1.13
N ASN A 71 21.06 3.50 -2.30
CA ASN A 71 21.87 3.02 -3.42
C ASN A 71 21.34 1.73 -4.07
N GLY A 72 20.03 1.48 -3.94
CA GLY A 72 19.37 0.36 -4.60
C GLY A 72 18.80 0.74 -5.96
N THR A 73 18.34 -0.25 -6.70
CA THR A 73 17.67 -0.06 -7.99
C THR A 73 16.18 -0.35 -7.83
N PRO A 74 15.30 0.65 -8.04
CA PRO A 74 13.87 0.44 -7.91
C PRO A 74 13.33 -0.53 -8.96
N VAL A 75 12.37 -1.37 -8.55
CA VAL A 75 11.66 -2.27 -9.47
C VAL A 75 10.70 -1.47 -10.35
N THR A 76 10.38 -2.04 -11.52
CA THR A 76 9.48 -1.43 -12.50
C THR A 76 8.29 -2.31 -12.86
N VAL A 77 8.13 -3.45 -12.18
CA VAL A 77 7.06 -4.42 -12.46
C VAL A 77 6.12 -4.51 -11.27
N PRO A 78 4.82 -4.26 -11.45
CA PRO A 78 3.84 -4.38 -10.38
C PRO A 78 3.51 -5.84 -10.09
N LEU A 79 2.92 -6.10 -8.91
CA LEU A 79 2.21 -7.35 -8.68
C LEU A 79 0.93 -7.34 -9.52
N ALA A 80 0.44 -8.54 -9.86
CA ALA A 80 -0.75 -8.70 -10.70
C ALA A 80 -2.01 -8.21 -10.00
N VAL A 81 -2.89 -7.56 -10.77
CA VAL A 81 -4.18 -7.07 -10.30
C VAL A 81 -5.26 -8.10 -10.62
N LYS A 82 -6.11 -8.41 -9.64
CA LYS A 82 -7.26 -9.28 -9.82
C LYS A 82 -8.43 -8.48 -10.39
N MET A 83 -9.20 -9.10 -11.27
CA MET A 83 -10.40 -8.51 -11.86
C MET A 83 -11.62 -9.30 -11.47
N SER A 84 -12.77 -8.62 -11.40
CA SER A 84 -14.09 -9.24 -11.21
C SER A 84 -15.14 -8.38 -11.88
N GLU A 85 -16.26 -8.99 -12.26
CA GLU A 85 -17.43 -8.27 -12.77
C GLU A 85 -18.28 -7.70 -11.61
N LYS A 86 -18.00 -8.13 -10.37
CA LYS A 86 -18.74 -7.70 -9.18
C LYS A 86 -17.98 -6.62 -8.45
N ALA A 87 -18.64 -5.50 -8.20
CA ALA A 87 -18.09 -4.37 -7.46
C ALA A 87 -17.60 -4.79 -6.07
N GLU A 88 -18.38 -5.59 -5.36
CA GLU A 88 -18.03 -6.05 -4.01
C GLU A 88 -16.71 -6.85 -4.00
N ASP A 89 -16.48 -7.71 -5.00
CA ASP A 89 -15.24 -8.47 -5.11
C ASP A 89 -14.03 -7.55 -5.26
N MET A 90 -14.14 -6.55 -6.13
CA MET A 90 -13.05 -5.58 -6.35
C MET A 90 -12.73 -4.80 -5.08
N LEU A 91 -13.75 -4.37 -4.35
CA LEU A 91 -13.56 -3.68 -3.07
C LEU A 91 -12.91 -4.58 -2.03
N ARG A 92 -13.25 -5.87 -2.01
CA ARG A 92 -12.62 -6.84 -1.10
C ARG A 92 -11.18 -7.15 -1.49
N PHE A 93 -10.84 -7.16 -2.77
CA PHE A 93 -9.45 -7.28 -3.21
C PHE A 93 -8.62 -6.11 -2.68
N ASP A 94 -9.12 -4.89 -2.82
CA ASP A 94 -8.44 -3.71 -2.31
C ASP A 94 -8.32 -3.73 -0.79
N LEU A 95 -9.39 -4.12 -0.09
CA LEU A 95 -9.38 -4.20 1.38
C LEU A 95 -8.30 -5.15 1.88
N GLU A 96 -8.20 -6.34 1.27
CA GLU A 96 -7.18 -7.33 1.63
C GLU A 96 -5.78 -6.81 1.29
N ASN A 97 -5.61 -6.16 0.15
CA ASN A 97 -4.34 -5.56 -0.24
C ASN A 97 -3.90 -4.48 0.75
N GLU A 98 -4.83 -3.62 1.20
CA GLU A 98 -4.54 -2.60 2.21
C GLU A 98 -4.14 -3.23 3.55
N ARG A 99 -4.84 -4.27 3.97
CA ARG A 99 -4.52 -4.99 5.20
C ARG A 99 -3.08 -5.52 5.19
N VAL A 100 -2.71 -6.19 4.11
CA VAL A 100 -1.36 -6.74 3.95
C VAL A 100 -0.32 -5.62 3.86
N THR A 101 -0.63 -4.56 3.15
CA THR A 101 0.25 -3.39 3.01
C THR A 101 0.54 -2.75 4.37
N ILE A 102 -0.49 -2.58 5.20
CA ILE A 102 -0.32 -2.03 6.56
C ILE A 102 0.56 -2.94 7.41
N LEU A 103 0.34 -4.26 7.35
CA LEU A 103 1.19 -5.23 8.05
C LEU A 103 2.66 -5.08 7.64
N ASN A 104 2.90 -5.00 6.33
CA ASN A 104 4.26 -4.86 5.80
C ASN A 104 4.91 -3.56 6.26
N TYR A 105 4.20 -2.45 6.24
CA TYR A 105 4.75 -1.17 6.66
C TYR A 105 4.99 -1.09 8.16
N ARG A 106 4.17 -1.74 8.99
CA ARG A 106 4.45 -1.85 10.42
C ARG A 106 5.83 -2.46 10.65
N GLU A 107 6.11 -3.57 9.97
CA GLU A 107 7.40 -4.25 10.09
C GLU A 107 8.52 -3.41 9.49
N ARG A 108 8.28 -2.78 8.35
CA ARG A 108 9.28 -1.96 7.67
C ARG A 108 9.72 -0.76 8.50
N ILE A 109 8.76 -0.14 9.20
CA ILE A 109 9.05 0.98 10.12
C ILE A 109 9.97 0.51 11.25
N ARG A 110 9.67 -0.63 11.86
CA ARG A 110 10.51 -1.19 12.93
C ARG A 110 11.93 -1.49 12.44
N GLN A 111 12.04 -2.06 11.25
CA GLN A 111 13.33 -2.38 10.63
C GLN A 111 14.12 -1.11 10.31
N ALA A 112 13.46 -0.09 9.75
CA ALA A 112 14.10 1.20 9.46
C ALA A 112 14.65 1.84 10.73
N GLU A 113 13.89 1.87 11.80
CA GLU A 113 14.32 2.43 13.08
C GLU A 113 15.48 1.63 13.69
N ALA A 114 15.43 0.31 13.60
CA ALA A 114 16.52 -0.55 14.09
C ALA A 114 17.83 -0.31 13.34
N MET A 115 17.76 0.13 12.08
CA MET A 115 18.93 0.50 11.26
C MET A 115 19.40 1.94 11.50
N GLY A 116 18.62 2.75 12.23
CA GLY A 116 18.89 4.17 12.36
C GLY A 116 18.44 4.99 11.14
N GLU A 117 17.66 4.40 10.25
CA GLU A 117 17.11 5.08 9.04
C GLU A 117 15.82 5.81 9.43
N PHE A 118 15.96 6.88 10.20
CA PHE A 118 14.82 7.63 10.73
C PHE A 118 14.07 8.42 9.67
N GLY A 119 14.78 8.89 8.63
CA GLY A 119 14.12 9.55 7.48
C GLY A 119 13.20 8.59 6.74
N LEU A 120 13.64 7.36 6.52
CA LEU A 120 12.80 6.30 5.94
C LEU A 120 11.61 6.00 6.85
N SER A 121 11.84 5.85 8.15
CA SER A 121 10.76 5.61 9.12
C SER A 121 9.70 6.70 9.05
N GLU A 122 10.10 7.97 8.98
CA GLU A 122 9.16 9.10 8.90
C GLU A 122 8.33 9.06 7.61
N VAL A 123 8.94 8.76 6.48
CA VAL A 123 8.24 8.59 5.21
C VAL A 123 7.20 7.47 5.32
N LEU A 124 7.61 6.31 5.84
CA LEU A 124 6.73 5.16 5.98
C LEU A 124 5.59 5.40 6.97
N ARG A 125 5.82 6.19 8.03
CA ARG A 125 4.77 6.55 9.00
C ARG A 125 3.66 7.37 8.36
N LYS A 126 4.00 8.30 7.47
CA LYS A 126 3.01 9.09 6.73
C LYS A 126 2.24 8.23 5.73
N ILE A 127 2.92 7.31 5.07
CA ILE A 127 2.30 6.37 4.13
C ILE A 127 1.32 5.46 4.87
N ILE A 128 1.72 4.83 5.98
CA ILE A 128 0.86 3.91 6.72
C ILE A 128 -0.40 4.61 7.25
N ALA A 129 -0.29 5.87 7.66
CA ALA A 129 -1.46 6.64 8.11
C ALA A 129 -2.48 6.78 6.98
N GLN A 130 -2.03 7.02 5.75
CA GLN A 130 -2.91 7.13 4.59
C GLN A 130 -3.48 5.78 4.16
N GLU A 131 -2.70 4.69 4.28
CA GLU A 131 -3.19 3.34 4.02
C GLU A 131 -4.31 2.95 4.98
N GLN A 132 -4.26 3.41 6.24
CA GLN A 132 -5.34 3.21 7.20
C GLN A 132 -6.62 3.96 6.79
N GLU A 133 -6.48 5.14 6.20
CA GLU A 133 -7.63 5.88 5.66
C GLU A 133 -8.25 5.10 4.49
N HIS A 134 -7.45 4.56 3.59
CA HIS A 134 -7.92 3.72 2.47
C HIS A 134 -8.68 2.49 3.01
N LEU A 135 -8.13 1.81 4.00
CA LEU A 135 -8.76 0.65 4.62
C LEU A 135 -10.14 1.02 5.19
N THR A 136 -10.21 2.14 5.91
CA THR A 136 -11.44 2.62 6.52
C THR A 136 -12.49 2.95 5.47
N ASP A 137 -12.11 3.60 4.38
CA ASP A 137 -13.02 3.94 3.28
C ASP A 137 -13.60 2.67 2.63
N LEU A 138 -12.74 1.67 2.41
CA LEU A 138 -13.16 0.39 1.81
C LEU A 138 -14.10 -0.40 2.73
N ALA A 139 -13.76 -0.50 4.00
CA ALA A 139 -14.60 -1.17 4.98
C ALA A 139 -15.97 -0.47 5.09
N GLY A 140 -15.97 0.86 5.11
CA GLY A 140 -17.21 1.66 5.13
C GLY A 140 -18.08 1.41 3.92
N ALA A 141 -17.49 1.36 2.72
CA ALA A 141 -18.20 1.07 1.48
C ALA A 141 -18.81 -0.33 1.47
N LEU A 142 -18.14 -1.29 2.10
CA LEU A 142 -18.62 -2.68 2.22
C LEU A 142 -19.62 -2.85 3.38
N GLY A 143 -19.80 -1.82 4.22
CA GLY A 143 -20.70 -1.89 5.37
C GLY A 143 -20.20 -2.82 6.48
N ILE A 144 -18.89 -2.97 6.62
CA ILE A 144 -18.27 -3.84 7.62
C ILE A 144 -17.39 -3.03 8.57
N GLU A 145 -17.07 -3.60 9.73
CA GLU A 145 -16.08 -3.01 10.64
C GLU A 145 -14.69 -3.10 10.02
N ASN A 146 -13.80 -2.21 10.46
CA ASN A 146 -12.41 -2.26 10.04
C ASN A 146 -11.80 -3.60 10.45
N PRO A 147 -11.14 -4.32 9.53
CA PRO A 147 -10.51 -5.60 9.88
C PRO A 147 -9.35 -5.40 10.85
N THR A 148 -9.11 -6.41 11.67
CA THR A 148 -7.94 -6.43 12.54
C THR A 148 -6.69 -6.62 11.66
N ILE A 149 -5.64 -5.88 11.98
CA ILE A 149 -4.38 -5.96 11.25
C ILE A 149 -3.44 -6.90 12.04
N GLU A 150 -3.39 -8.14 11.59
CA GLU A 150 -2.54 -9.18 12.20
C GLU A 150 -1.79 -9.95 11.13
#